data_7843edfdc8db193431b5e771969e3a56
#
_entry.id   7843edfdc8db193431b5e771969e3a56
#
_cell.length_a   1.000
_cell.length_b   1.000
_cell.length_c   1.000
_cell.angle_alpha   90.00
_cell.angle_beta   90.00
_cell.angle_gamma   90.00
#
_symmetry.space_group_name_H-M   'P 1'
#
loop_
_entity.id
_entity.type
_entity.pdbx_description
1 polymer ?
#
loop_
_entity_poly.entity_id
_entity_poly.type
_entity_poly.pdbx_seq_one_letter_code
_entity_poly.pdbx_strand_id
1 'polypeptide(L)'
;LHLLPFSRQEMKDGGIFPESTDAKLLNGCYPRLYDKGISPTDYYPNYINTYVERDVRNIKDITDLGKFTRFLKLCAARTGQLLNKSSLANDCGISVPTVDSWLSILESSYIIFLLKPDHKNYSKRLVKTPKLYFYDTGLAASLLEIKTETQMNTHYLRGNLFENMVVADFIKNDFNKGIIEPSVSFWRDSAGNEVDLIYRDSDKEDAFEIKSAETFNESFLDGLKYWSKYSGAKPSQLHVVYGGTTPMAR
;
A
#
# COMPACT_ATOMS: atom_id res chain seq x y z
N LEU A 1 12.95 -15.10 -8.72
CA LEU A 1 11.59 -15.37 -8.29
C LEU A 1 11.29 -14.51 -7.07
N HIS A 2 10.27 -13.66 -7.16
CA HIS A 2 9.80 -12.87 -6.04
C HIS A 2 8.57 -13.55 -5.44
N LEU A 3 8.63 -13.99 -4.19
CA LEU A 3 7.51 -14.60 -3.47
C LEU A 3 6.88 -13.53 -2.58
N LEU A 4 5.76 -12.98 -3.03
CA LEU A 4 4.95 -12.01 -2.31
C LEU A 4 3.74 -12.70 -1.64
N PRO A 5 3.07 -12.04 -0.69
CA PRO A 5 1.72 -12.45 -0.29
C PRO A 5 0.80 -12.53 -1.51
N PHE A 6 -0.22 -13.40 -1.47
CA PHE A 6 -1.15 -13.57 -2.59
C PHE A 6 -1.69 -12.26 -3.14
N SER A 7 -1.87 -12.20 -4.45
CA SER A 7 -2.73 -11.19 -5.08
C SER A 7 -4.21 -11.52 -4.85
N ARG A 8 -5.07 -10.52 -5.03
CA ARG A 8 -6.54 -10.73 -4.93
C ARG A 8 -7.04 -11.73 -5.96
N GLN A 9 -6.42 -11.80 -7.15
CA GLN A 9 -6.77 -12.76 -8.17
C GLN A 9 -6.43 -14.18 -7.73
N GLU A 10 -5.23 -14.42 -7.22
CA GLU A 10 -4.84 -15.74 -6.68
C GLU A 10 -5.78 -16.20 -5.55
N MET A 11 -6.16 -15.28 -4.65
CA MET A 11 -7.11 -15.61 -3.57
C MET A 11 -8.51 -15.95 -4.09
N LYS A 12 -8.99 -15.26 -5.14
CA LYS A 12 -10.26 -15.57 -5.79
C LYS A 12 -10.22 -16.93 -6.47
N ASP A 13 -9.15 -17.19 -7.23
CA ASP A 13 -8.96 -18.45 -7.94
C ASP A 13 -8.84 -19.63 -6.97
N GLY A 14 -8.24 -19.39 -5.79
CA GLY A 14 -8.16 -20.35 -4.69
C GLY A 14 -9.44 -20.48 -3.84
N GLY A 15 -10.48 -19.68 -4.09
CA GLY A 15 -11.72 -19.72 -3.32
C GLY A 15 -11.59 -19.30 -1.85
N ILE A 16 -10.53 -18.53 -1.52
CA ILE A 16 -10.21 -18.10 -0.16
C ILE A 16 -10.35 -16.58 0.05
N PHE A 17 -10.97 -15.89 -0.90
CA PHE A 17 -11.09 -14.44 -0.86
C PHE A 17 -12.19 -14.01 0.13
N PRO A 18 -11.88 -13.24 1.19
CA PRO A 18 -12.88 -12.79 2.18
C PRO A 18 -13.99 -11.96 1.53
N GLU A 19 -15.20 -12.03 2.07
CA GLU A 19 -16.36 -11.32 1.53
C GLU A 19 -16.31 -9.82 1.79
N SER A 20 -16.19 -9.43 3.08
CA SER A 20 -16.20 -8.01 3.45
C SER A 20 -14.88 -7.31 3.14
N THR A 21 -14.95 -6.01 2.85
CA THR A 21 -13.76 -5.18 2.65
C THR A 21 -12.91 -5.12 3.92
N ASP A 22 -13.53 -5.02 5.08
CA ASP A 22 -12.81 -4.92 6.35
C ASP A 22 -12.12 -6.24 6.72
N ALA A 23 -12.73 -7.39 6.41
CA ALA A 23 -12.06 -8.69 6.51
C ALA A 23 -10.86 -8.80 5.58
N LYS A 24 -10.96 -8.31 4.32
CA LYS A 24 -9.82 -8.30 3.38
C LYS A 24 -8.64 -7.49 3.91
N LEU A 25 -8.93 -6.31 4.47
CA LEU A 25 -7.91 -5.43 5.05
C LEU A 25 -7.26 -6.04 6.30
N LEU A 26 -8.06 -6.68 7.14
CA LEU A 26 -7.62 -7.25 8.42
C LEU A 26 -6.85 -8.57 8.23
N ASN A 27 -7.36 -9.45 7.37
CA ASN A 27 -6.77 -10.77 7.17
C ASN A 27 -5.49 -10.73 6.33
N GLY A 28 -5.38 -9.75 5.42
CA GLY A 28 -4.26 -9.70 4.49
C GLY A 28 -4.23 -10.90 3.54
N CYS A 29 -3.06 -11.19 3.00
CA CYS A 29 -2.89 -12.13 1.90
C CYS A 29 -1.75 -13.13 2.12
N TYR A 30 -1.23 -13.32 3.36
CA TYR A 30 -0.19 -14.32 3.60
C TYR A 30 -0.74 -15.75 3.48
N PRO A 31 -0.12 -16.62 2.64
CA PRO A 31 -0.64 -17.97 2.34
C PRO A 31 -0.88 -18.83 3.58
N ARG A 32 0.00 -18.75 4.57
CA ARG A 32 -0.05 -19.57 5.77
C ARG A 32 -1.29 -19.35 6.64
N LEU A 33 -1.88 -18.14 6.59
CA LEU A 33 -3.15 -17.85 7.28
C LEU A 33 -4.25 -18.78 6.78
N TYR A 34 -4.33 -18.92 5.46
CA TYR A 34 -5.39 -19.68 4.78
C TYR A 34 -5.11 -21.17 4.78
N ASP A 35 -3.86 -21.59 4.56
CA ASP A 35 -3.45 -22.99 4.58
C ASP A 35 -3.64 -23.65 5.96
N LYS A 36 -3.38 -22.93 7.03
CA LYS A 36 -3.46 -23.45 8.41
C LYS A 36 -4.68 -22.99 9.19
N GLY A 37 -5.51 -22.13 8.65
CA GLY A 37 -6.67 -21.56 9.35
C GLY A 37 -6.28 -20.77 10.60
N ILE A 38 -5.12 -20.10 10.59
CA ILE A 38 -4.61 -19.34 11.73
C ILE A 38 -5.29 -17.96 11.74
N SER A 39 -5.70 -17.49 12.89
CA SER A 39 -6.27 -16.13 12.98
C SER A 39 -5.21 -15.07 12.67
N PRO A 40 -5.57 -13.93 12.04
CA PRO A 40 -4.65 -12.81 11.83
C PRO A 40 -4.03 -12.30 13.13
N THR A 41 -4.80 -12.30 14.21
CA THR A 41 -4.36 -11.86 15.55
C THR A 41 -3.32 -12.77 16.19
N ASP A 42 -3.24 -14.02 15.78
CA ASP A 42 -2.20 -14.95 16.23
C ASP A 42 -1.02 -14.97 15.26
N TYR A 43 -1.31 -14.92 13.96
CA TYR A 43 -0.28 -15.04 12.92
C TYR A 43 0.67 -13.84 12.88
N TYR A 44 0.14 -12.62 12.71
CA TYR A 44 0.97 -11.44 12.46
C TYR A 44 1.87 -11.04 13.63
N PRO A 45 1.45 -11.07 14.91
CA PRO A 45 2.38 -10.81 16.01
C PRO A 45 3.55 -11.81 16.04
N ASN A 46 3.29 -13.11 15.79
CA ASN A 46 4.32 -14.12 15.71
C ASN A 46 5.23 -13.92 14.49
N TYR A 47 4.66 -13.54 13.35
CA TYR A 47 5.44 -13.21 12.15
C TYR A 47 6.38 -12.02 12.41
N ILE A 48 5.86 -10.92 12.98
CA ILE A 48 6.65 -9.72 13.31
C ILE A 48 7.78 -10.06 14.26
N ASN A 49 7.50 -10.79 15.36
CA ASN A 49 8.50 -11.19 16.32
C ASN A 49 9.58 -12.07 15.67
N THR A 50 9.18 -13.05 14.85
CA THR A 50 10.12 -13.93 14.16
C THR A 50 10.98 -13.16 13.16
N TYR A 51 10.38 -12.23 12.39
CA TYR A 51 11.10 -11.36 11.46
C TYR A 51 12.12 -10.48 12.18
N VAL A 52 11.71 -9.80 13.26
CA VAL A 52 12.59 -8.92 14.03
C VAL A 52 13.70 -9.72 14.71
N GLU A 53 13.39 -10.83 15.37
CA GLU A 53 14.37 -11.61 16.14
C GLU A 53 15.32 -12.43 15.27
N ARG A 54 14.90 -12.92 14.11
CA ARG A 54 15.71 -13.81 13.29
C ARG A 54 16.37 -13.11 12.12
N ASP A 55 15.60 -12.30 11.38
CA ASP A 55 16.07 -11.74 10.12
C ASP A 55 16.74 -10.38 10.36
N VAL A 56 16.11 -9.52 11.14
CA VAL A 56 16.60 -8.15 11.43
C VAL A 56 17.79 -8.16 12.39
N ARG A 57 17.77 -9.00 13.43
CA ARG A 57 18.83 -9.09 14.44
C ARG A 57 20.21 -9.40 13.85
N ASN A 58 20.26 -10.13 12.75
CA ASN A 58 21.51 -10.50 12.08
C ASN A 58 22.09 -9.38 11.21
N ILE A 59 21.38 -8.26 11.06
CA ILE A 59 21.83 -7.10 10.29
C ILE A 59 22.65 -6.20 11.21
N LYS A 60 23.95 -6.05 10.91
CA LYS A 60 24.96 -5.36 11.78
C LYS A 60 24.55 -3.96 12.23
N ASP A 61 23.70 -3.26 11.46
CA ASP A 61 23.33 -1.87 11.70
C ASP A 61 22.11 -1.71 12.62
N ILE A 62 21.51 -2.82 13.08
CA ILE A 62 20.32 -2.77 13.95
C ILE A 62 20.69 -3.34 15.32
N THR A 63 21.09 -2.45 16.22
CA THR A 63 21.46 -2.79 17.60
C THR A 63 20.30 -2.70 18.59
N ASP A 64 19.26 -1.91 18.26
CA ASP A 64 18.09 -1.67 19.11
C ASP A 64 16.81 -2.19 18.42
N LEU A 65 16.45 -3.45 18.71
CA LEU A 65 15.27 -4.10 18.16
C LEU A 65 13.97 -3.43 18.62
N GLY A 66 13.96 -2.82 19.81
CA GLY A 66 12.79 -2.09 20.31
C GLY A 66 12.51 -0.84 19.47
N LYS A 67 13.54 -0.07 19.14
CA LYS A 67 13.41 1.07 18.23
C LYS A 67 13.02 0.63 16.81
N PHE A 68 13.56 -0.50 16.33
CA PHE A 68 13.17 -1.03 15.03
C PHE A 68 11.69 -1.43 14.98
N THR A 69 11.19 -2.11 16.03
CA THR A 69 9.78 -2.45 16.14
C THR A 69 8.89 -1.19 16.18
N ARG A 70 9.31 -0.17 16.93
CA ARG A 70 8.63 1.14 16.94
C ARG A 70 8.64 1.78 15.56
N PHE A 71 9.77 1.76 14.86
CA PHE A 71 9.90 2.26 13.49
C PHE A 71 8.93 1.56 12.54
N LEU A 72 8.81 0.24 12.62
CA LEU A 72 7.89 -0.55 11.82
C LEU A 72 6.42 -0.15 12.07
N LYS A 73 6.03 0.05 13.33
CA LYS A 73 4.70 0.57 13.71
C LYS A 73 4.47 1.99 13.16
N LEU A 74 5.47 2.85 13.24
CA LEU A 74 5.40 4.21 12.70
C LEU A 74 5.31 4.24 11.16
N CYS A 75 5.90 3.27 10.46
CA CYS A 75 5.71 3.07 9.02
C CYS A 75 4.26 2.67 8.71
N ALA A 76 3.67 1.74 9.49
CA ALA A 76 2.28 1.35 9.32
C ALA A 76 1.31 2.54 9.51
N ALA A 77 1.58 3.39 10.51
CA ALA A 77 0.80 4.61 10.74
C ALA A 77 0.92 5.66 9.62
N ARG A 78 1.85 5.48 8.67
CA ARG A 78 2.08 6.35 7.51
C ARG A 78 1.80 5.69 6.17
N THR A 79 1.15 4.54 6.18
CA THR A 79 0.77 3.86 4.93
C THR A 79 -0.10 4.76 4.06
N GLY A 80 0.12 4.77 2.74
CA GLY A 80 -0.59 5.63 1.78
C GLY A 80 -0.24 7.11 1.87
N GLN A 81 0.79 7.51 2.64
CA GLN A 81 1.17 8.91 2.83
C GLN A 81 2.55 9.22 2.23
N LEU A 82 2.77 10.48 1.88
CA LEU A 82 4.09 10.95 1.47
C LEU A 82 5.11 10.74 2.59
N LEU A 83 6.23 10.12 2.25
CA LEU A 83 7.27 9.72 3.20
C LEU A 83 8.07 10.93 3.69
N ASN A 84 7.80 11.39 4.91
CA ASN A 84 8.61 12.39 5.57
C ASN A 84 9.65 11.71 6.48
N LYS A 85 10.87 11.52 5.95
CA LYS A 85 11.95 10.84 6.67
C LYS A 85 12.40 11.57 7.93
N SER A 86 12.39 12.91 7.93
CA SER A 86 12.77 13.71 9.09
C SER A 86 11.74 13.57 10.23
N SER A 87 10.43 13.60 9.91
CA SER A 87 9.39 13.34 10.90
C SER A 87 9.52 11.92 11.46
N LEU A 88 9.71 10.94 10.60
CA LEU A 88 9.85 9.54 11.02
C LEU A 88 11.08 9.33 11.92
N ALA A 89 12.20 9.99 11.60
CA ALA A 89 13.41 9.98 12.41
C ALA A 89 13.16 10.55 13.82
N ASN A 90 12.53 11.72 13.89
CA ASN A 90 12.20 12.38 15.15
C ASN A 90 11.27 11.53 16.02
N ASP A 91 10.20 11.00 15.43
CA ASP A 91 9.21 10.20 16.16
C ASP A 91 9.78 8.87 16.66
N CYS A 92 10.78 8.33 15.96
CA CYS A 92 11.45 7.10 16.35
C CYS A 92 12.67 7.31 17.28
N GLY A 93 13.20 8.54 17.36
CA GLY A 93 14.43 8.86 18.10
C GLY A 93 15.68 8.27 17.46
N ILE A 94 15.78 8.36 16.12
CA ILE A 94 16.91 7.89 15.31
C ILE A 94 17.35 8.96 14.30
N SER A 95 18.49 8.76 13.65
CA SER A 95 18.96 9.66 12.61
C SER A 95 18.27 9.42 11.25
N VAL A 96 18.24 10.43 10.38
CA VAL A 96 17.72 10.27 9.01
C VAL A 96 18.48 9.21 8.21
N PRO A 97 19.82 9.12 8.26
CA PRO A 97 20.55 8.01 7.64
C PRO A 97 20.12 6.64 8.17
N THR A 98 19.80 6.53 9.46
CA THR A 98 19.27 5.28 10.05
C THR A 98 17.87 4.96 9.46
N VAL A 99 17.02 5.96 9.27
CA VAL A 99 15.72 5.79 8.58
C VAL A 99 15.93 5.24 7.17
N ASP A 100 16.87 5.79 6.40
CA ASP A 100 17.17 5.32 5.04
C ASP A 100 17.63 3.86 5.02
N SER A 101 18.56 3.51 5.93
CA SER A 101 19.03 2.12 6.08
C SER A 101 17.87 1.17 6.44
N TRP A 102 17.04 1.52 7.41
CA TRP A 102 15.94 0.68 7.86
C TRP A 102 14.82 0.56 6.82
N LEU A 103 14.50 1.62 6.08
CA LEU A 103 13.57 1.54 4.94
C LEU A 103 14.10 0.57 3.89
N SER A 104 15.39 0.65 3.54
CA SER A 104 16.00 -0.27 2.56
C SER A 104 15.92 -1.74 3.01
N ILE A 105 16.04 -2.01 4.31
CA ILE A 105 15.85 -3.35 4.87
C ILE A 105 14.41 -3.81 4.68
N LEU A 106 13.43 -2.97 5.02
CA LEU A 106 12.02 -3.30 4.86
C LEU A 106 11.62 -3.50 3.38
N GLU A 107 12.19 -2.71 2.46
CA GLU A 107 11.97 -2.88 1.02
C GLU A 107 12.59 -4.18 0.50
N SER A 108 13.85 -4.46 0.86
CA SER A 108 14.55 -5.69 0.43
C SER A 108 13.94 -6.97 1.00
N SER A 109 13.25 -6.87 2.15
CA SER A 109 12.50 -7.97 2.78
C SER A 109 11.05 -8.08 2.30
N TYR A 110 10.62 -7.27 1.33
CA TYR A 110 9.25 -7.22 0.84
C TYR A 110 8.18 -7.00 1.92
N ILE A 111 8.53 -6.23 2.94
CA ILE A 111 7.57 -5.76 3.96
C ILE A 111 6.84 -4.53 3.46
N ILE A 112 7.60 -3.56 2.93
CA ILE A 112 7.09 -2.31 2.36
C ILE A 112 7.58 -2.13 0.92
N PHE A 113 6.96 -1.19 0.23
CA PHE A 113 7.48 -0.60 -1.00
C PHE A 113 7.24 0.91 -1.01
N LEU A 114 8.04 1.62 -1.77
CA LEU A 114 7.90 3.05 -1.97
C LEU A 114 7.34 3.33 -3.36
N LEU A 115 6.07 3.74 -3.43
CA LEU A 115 5.45 4.14 -4.68
C LEU A 115 6.02 5.50 -5.11
N LYS A 116 6.68 5.53 -6.26
CA LYS A 116 7.29 6.74 -6.78
C LYS A 116 6.24 7.66 -7.42
N PRO A 117 6.43 8.99 -7.33
CA PRO A 117 5.58 9.91 -8.08
C PRO A 117 5.85 9.77 -9.58
N ASP A 118 4.84 10.06 -10.37
CA ASP A 118 4.98 10.16 -11.82
C ASP A 118 5.96 11.27 -12.22
N HIS A 119 6.79 10.98 -13.20
CA HIS A 119 7.79 11.92 -13.69
C HIS A 119 7.32 12.77 -14.88
N LYS A 120 6.16 12.43 -15.48
CA LYS A 120 5.61 13.22 -16.56
C LYS A 120 5.18 14.59 -16.05
N ASN A 121 5.98 15.60 -16.38
CA ASN A 121 5.73 16.99 -16.00
C ASN A 121 4.78 17.64 -17.01
N TYR A 122 3.49 17.54 -16.80
CA TYR A 122 2.45 18.19 -17.61
C TYR A 122 2.37 19.72 -17.35
N SER A 123 3.51 20.41 -17.40
CA SER A 123 3.61 21.85 -17.07
C SER A 123 3.23 22.18 -15.62
N LYS A 124 3.37 21.20 -14.71
CA LYS A 124 3.09 21.35 -13.27
C LYS A 124 4.31 20.99 -12.43
N ARG A 125 4.49 21.72 -11.32
CA ARG A 125 5.51 21.36 -10.34
C ARG A 125 5.00 20.14 -9.54
N LEU A 126 5.63 18.99 -9.76
CA LEU A 126 5.26 17.72 -9.11
C LEU A 126 5.98 17.52 -7.79
N VAL A 127 5.33 16.78 -6.90
CA VAL A 127 5.93 16.24 -5.68
C VAL A 127 6.97 15.20 -6.08
N LYS A 128 8.13 15.18 -5.40
CA LYS A 128 9.22 14.22 -5.65
C LYS A 128 9.30 13.12 -4.59
N THR A 129 8.61 13.31 -3.48
CA THR A 129 8.61 12.40 -2.34
C THR A 129 7.72 11.19 -2.63
N PRO A 130 8.20 9.95 -2.42
CA PRO A 130 7.37 8.75 -2.62
C PRO A 130 6.32 8.61 -1.53
N LYS A 131 5.29 7.81 -1.78
CA LYS A 131 4.36 7.30 -0.77
C LYS A 131 4.84 5.94 -0.25
N LEU A 132 4.60 5.66 1.04
CA LEU A 132 4.95 4.39 1.67
C LEU A 132 3.74 3.46 1.71
N TYR A 133 3.92 2.21 1.33
CA TYR A 133 2.90 1.15 1.38
C TYR A 133 3.47 -0.16 1.89
N PHE A 134 2.62 -1.02 2.40
CA PHE A 134 2.94 -2.40 2.77
C PHE A 134 2.52 -3.36 1.66
N TYR A 135 3.29 -4.43 1.45
CA TYR A 135 2.86 -5.52 0.56
C TYR A 135 1.63 -6.27 1.10
N ASP A 136 1.37 -6.16 2.41
CA ASP A 136 0.26 -6.84 3.06
C ASP A 136 -0.45 -5.93 4.07
N THR A 137 -1.77 -5.76 3.92
CA THR A 137 -2.58 -4.91 4.79
C THR A 137 -2.84 -5.53 6.14
N GLY A 138 -2.90 -6.86 6.26
CA GLY A 138 -3.07 -7.54 7.52
C GLY A 138 -1.86 -7.34 8.43
N LEU A 139 -0.65 -7.35 7.86
CA LEU A 139 0.56 -7.00 8.59
C LEU A 139 0.51 -5.53 9.08
N ALA A 140 0.12 -4.60 8.21
CA ALA A 140 -0.04 -3.19 8.59
C ALA A 140 -1.12 -3.02 9.67
N ALA A 141 -2.26 -3.69 9.55
CA ALA A 141 -3.35 -3.68 10.54
C ALA A 141 -2.89 -4.21 11.91
N SER A 142 -2.13 -5.30 11.93
CA SER A 142 -1.56 -5.86 13.16
C SER A 142 -0.58 -4.89 13.84
N LEU A 143 0.28 -4.21 13.07
CA LEU A 143 1.19 -3.17 13.60
C LEU A 143 0.44 -1.96 14.14
N LEU A 144 -0.74 -1.66 13.61
CA LEU A 144 -1.66 -0.61 14.10
C LEU A 144 -2.55 -1.09 15.25
N GLU A 145 -2.38 -2.35 15.69
CA GLU A 145 -3.15 -2.97 16.77
C GLU A 145 -4.66 -3.10 16.47
N ILE A 146 -5.04 -3.13 15.18
CA ILE A 146 -6.40 -3.39 14.72
C ILE A 146 -6.63 -4.90 14.75
N LYS A 147 -7.61 -5.36 15.55
CA LYS A 147 -7.84 -6.79 15.83
C LYS A 147 -9.17 -7.32 15.32
N THR A 148 -10.11 -6.45 15.00
CA THR A 148 -11.47 -6.83 14.58
C THR A 148 -11.92 -6.02 13.38
N GLU A 149 -12.86 -6.55 12.58
CA GLU A 149 -13.48 -5.82 11.49
C GLU A 149 -14.21 -4.56 11.97
N THR A 150 -14.80 -4.57 13.16
CA THR A 150 -15.44 -3.39 13.76
C THR A 150 -14.43 -2.28 14.02
N GLN A 151 -13.24 -2.62 14.53
CA GLN A 151 -12.15 -1.66 14.69
C GLN A 151 -11.65 -1.16 13.34
N MET A 152 -11.50 -2.06 12.35
CA MET A 152 -11.10 -1.68 11.00
C MET A 152 -12.07 -0.69 10.37
N ASN A 153 -13.36 -0.95 10.46
CA ASN A 153 -14.41 -0.12 9.88
C ASN A 153 -14.39 1.33 10.36
N THR A 154 -14.08 1.54 11.64
CA THR A 154 -14.05 2.88 12.27
C THR A 154 -12.65 3.49 12.34
N HIS A 155 -11.62 2.77 11.90
CA HIS A 155 -10.25 3.25 12.01
C HIS A 155 -9.97 4.39 11.03
N TYR A 156 -9.32 5.46 11.50
CA TYR A 156 -9.03 6.65 10.68
C TYR A 156 -8.14 6.37 9.46
N LEU A 157 -7.31 5.30 9.49
CA LEU A 157 -6.50 4.86 8.37
C LEU A 157 -7.20 3.83 7.46
N ARG A 158 -8.48 3.53 7.65
CA ARG A 158 -9.20 2.57 6.81
C ARG A 158 -9.09 2.90 5.32
N GLY A 159 -9.23 4.19 4.98
CA GLY A 159 -9.06 4.68 3.61
C GLY A 159 -7.65 4.40 3.07
N ASN A 160 -6.62 4.72 3.85
CA ASN A 160 -5.23 4.47 3.48
C ASN A 160 -4.90 2.98 3.34
N LEU A 161 -5.45 2.12 4.21
CA LEU A 161 -5.29 0.66 4.12
C LEU A 161 -6.00 0.10 2.88
N PHE A 162 -7.17 0.66 2.51
CA PHE A 162 -7.87 0.28 1.29
C PHE A 162 -7.06 0.67 0.04
N GLU A 163 -6.54 1.90 0.00
CA GLU A 163 -5.63 2.35 -1.05
C GLU A 163 -4.40 1.45 -1.14
N ASN A 164 -3.77 1.14 0.02
CA ASN A 164 -2.64 0.23 0.11
C ASN A 164 -2.96 -1.14 -0.50
N MET A 165 -4.11 -1.73 -0.17
CA MET A 165 -4.53 -3.03 -0.69
C MET A 165 -4.60 -3.00 -2.22
N VAL A 166 -5.22 -1.97 -2.80
CA VAL A 166 -5.38 -1.84 -4.24
C VAL A 166 -4.04 -1.63 -4.93
N VAL A 167 -3.21 -0.69 -4.45
CA VAL A 167 -1.90 -0.40 -5.04
C VAL A 167 -0.97 -1.61 -4.97
N ALA A 168 -0.93 -2.30 -3.82
CA ALA A 168 -0.15 -3.53 -3.66
C ALA A 168 -0.60 -4.64 -4.61
N ASP A 169 -1.90 -4.73 -4.89
CA ASP A 169 -2.43 -5.74 -5.81
C ASP A 169 -1.98 -5.52 -7.26
N PHE A 170 -1.91 -4.28 -7.74
CA PHE A 170 -1.32 -3.96 -9.04
C PHE A 170 0.13 -4.44 -9.15
N ILE A 171 0.94 -4.15 -8.14
CA ILE A 171 2.35 -4.58 -8.09
C ILE A 171 2.47 -6.11 -8.08
N LYS A 172 1.69 -6.80 -7.25
CA LYS A 172 1.68 -8.26 -7.16
C LYS A 172 1.29 -8.90 -8.49
N ASN A 173 0.26 -8.37 -9.15
CA ASN A 173 -0.18 -8.88 -10.44
C ASN A 173 0.89 -8.72 -11.53
N ASP A 174 1.67 -7.63 -11.51
CA ASP A 174 2.78 -7.46 -12.43
C ASP A 174 3.90 -8.47 -12.16
N PHE A 175 4.28 -8.66 -10.90
CA PHE A 175 5.26 -9.70 -10.55
C PHE A 175 4.79 -11.11 -10.93
N ASN A 176 3.49 -11.41 -10.77
CA ASN A 176 2.91 -12.69 -11.19
C ASN A 176 2.96 -12.89 -12.72
N LYS A 177 2.94 -11.80 -13.50
CA LYS A 177 3.16 -11.82 -14.96
C LYS A 177 4.64 -11.85 -15.35
N GLY A 178 5.57 -11.83 -14.38
CA GLY A 178 7.01 -11.81 -14.62
C GLY A 178 7.58 -10.41 -14.92
N ILE A 179 6.81 -9.35 -14.68
CA ILE A 179 7.28 -7.96 -14.82
C ILE A 179 8.11 -7.63 -13.58
N ILE A 180 9.42 -7.43 -13.78
CA ILE A 180 10.37 -7.20 -12.67
C ILE A 180 10.24 -5.77 -12.11
N GLU A 181 9.92 -4.81 -12.98
CA GLU A 181 9.74 -3.40 -12.61
C GLU A 181 8.30 -2.98 -12.91
N PRO A 182 7.37 -3.10 -11.93
CA PRO A 182 5.98 -2.67 -12.10
C PRO A 182 5.88 -1.21 -12.53
N SER A 183 5.10 -0.95 -13.57
CA SER A 183 4.90 0.39 -14.12
C SER A 183 3.78 1.14 -13.41
N VAL A 184 3.91 1.25 -12.09
CA VAL A 184 2.97 1.95 -11.20
C VAL A 184 3.59 3.21 -10.62
N SER A 185 2.82 4.26 -10.54
CA SER A 185 3.19 5.53 -9.92
C SER A 185 1.94 6.24 -9.38
N PHE A 186 2.09 7.28 -8.59
CA PHE A 186 1.01 8.22 -8.30
C PHE A 186 1.32 9.59 -8.91
N TRP A 187 0.32 10.42 -9.09
CA TRP A 187 0.55 11.80 -9.53
C TRP A 187 0.07 12.77 -8.46
N ARG A 188 0.89 13.77 -8.15
CA ARG A 188 0.51 14.86 -7.24
C ARG A 188 1.23 16.14 -7.61
N ASP A 189 0.48 17.23 -7.75
CA ASP A 189 1.05 18.56 -7.95
C ASP A 189 1.33 19.27 -6.63
N SER A 190 2.01 20.43 -6.71
CA SER A 190 2.33 21.26 -5.53
C SER A 190 1.11 21.94 -4.91
N ALA A 191 -0.02 21.96 -5.58
CA ALA A 191 -1.29 22.49 -5.05
C ALA A 191 -2.10 21.42 -4.28
N GLY A 192 -1.64 20.15 -4.32
CA GLY A 192 -2.27 19.04 -3.61
C GLY A 192 -3.28 18.25 -4.43
N ASN A 193 -3.48 18.59 -5.72
CA ASN A 193 -4.28 17.72 -6.61
C ASN A 193 -3.55 16.41 -6.82
N GLU A 194 -4.27 15.30 -6.74
CA GLU A 194 -3.69 13.96 -6.71
C GLU A 194 -4.48 12.98 -7.56
N VAL A 195 -3.79 11.99 -8.11
CA VAL A 195 -4.33 10.73 -8.64
C VAL A 195 -3.61 9.60 -7.91
N ASP A 196 -4.35 8.73 -7.26
CA ASP A 196 -3.82 7.74 -6.32
C ASP A 196 -2.92 6.71 -7.01
N LEU A 197 -3.27 6.29 -8.25
CA LEU A 197 -2.48 5.33 -9.01
C LEU A 197 -2.53 5.64 -10.50
N ILE A 198 -1.37 5.64 -11.16
CA ILE A 198 -1.22 5.61 -12.60
C ILE A 198 -0.56 4.28 -12.95
N TYR A 199 -1.20 3.52 -13.81
CA TYR A 199 -0.70 2.24 -14.31
C TYR A 199 -0.38 2.35 -15.80
N ARG A 200 0.81 1.90 -16.18
CA ARG A 200 1.25 1.88 -17.58
C ARG A 200 1.48 0.46 -18.04
N ASP A 201 0.81 0.08 -19.10
CA ASP A 201 1.03 -1.18 -19.80
C ASP A 201 1.25 -0.88 -21.27
N SER A 202 2.49 -1.01 -21.73
CA SER A 202 2.90 -0.66 -23.10
C SER A 202 2.54 0.80 -23.45
N ASP A 203 1.62 0.99 -24.39
CA ASP A 203 1.17 2.31 -24.84
C ASP A 203 -0.08 2.83 -24.08
N LYS A 204 -0.60 2.04 -23.15
CA LYS A 204 -1.78 2.41 -22.35
C LYS A 204 -1.37 3.04 -21.03
N GLU A 205 -2.04 4.11 -20.68
CA GLU A 205 -1.88 4.77 -19.40
C GLU A 205 -3.26 4.94 -18.79
N ASP A 206 -3.52 4.23 -17.71
CA ASP A 206 -4.78 4.26 -16.97
C ASP A 206 -4.56 4.92 -15.60
N ALA A 207 -5.49 5.77 -15.20
CA ALA A 207 -5.48 6.51 -13.95
C ALA A 207 -6.61 6.06 -13.02
N PHE A 208 -6.28 5.86 -11.76
CA PHE A 208 -7.20 5.31 -10.77
C PHE A 208 -7.30 6.24 -9.55
N GLU A 209 -8.52 6.55 -9.18
CA GLU A 209 -8.86 7.10 -7.87
C GLU A 209 -9.37 5.98 -6.99
N ILE A 210 -8.92 5.92 -5.72
CA ILE A 210 -9.19 4.80 -4.83
C ILE A 210 -9.91 5.30 -3.58
N LYS A 211 -11.14 4.82 -3.35
CA LYS A 211 -11.98 5.26 -2.22
C LYS A 211 -12.57 4.08 -1.48
N SER A 212 -12.37 4.02 -0.17
CA SER A 212 -12.90 2.94 0.67
C SER A 212 -14.42 3.02 0.92
N ALA A 213 -15.07 4.09 0.51
CA ALA A 213 -16.52 4.27 0.66
C ALA A 213 -17.29 3.24 -0.18
N GLU A 214 -18.40 2.74 0.34
CA GLU A 214 -19.26 1.75 -0.32
C GLU A 214 -20.25 2.39 -1.30
N THR A 215 -20.53 3.68 -1.11
CA THR A 215 -21.39 4.47 -1.99
C THR A 215 -20.55 5.34 -2.90
N PHE A 216 -20.78 5.25 -4.20
CA PHE A 216 -20.14 6.12 -5.19
C PHE A 216 -20.57 7.57 -5.01
N ASN A 217 -19.61 8.48 -5.14
CA ASN A 217 -19.85 9.92 -5.18
C ASN A 217 -19.12 10.53 -6.39
N GLU A 218 -19.78 11.46 -7.09
CA GLU A 218 -19.19 12.09 -8.28
C GLU A 218 -17.90 12.86 -7.99
N SER A 219 -17.74 13.37 -6.78
CA SER A 219 -16.49 14.01 -6.34
C SER A 219 -15.26 13.10 -6.38
N PHE A 220 -15.45 11.76 -6.42
CA PHE A 220 -14.34 10.81 -6.62
C PHE A 220 -13.66 10.98 -7.98
N LEU A 221 -14.33 11.61 -8.94
CA LEU A 221 -13.78 11.89 -10.27
C LEU A 221 -12.98 13.20 -10.34
N ASP A 222 -12.98 14.04 -9.33
CA ASP A 222 -12.44 15.40 -9.42
C ASP A 222 -10.94 15.41 -9.69
N GLY A 223 -10.16 14.58 -8.98
CA GLY A 223 -8.73 14.41 -9.19
C GLY A 223 -8.41 13.90 -10.61
N LEU A 224 -9.15 12.88 -11.05
CA LEU A 224 -9.00 12.30 -12.40
C LEU A 224 -9.34 13.30 -13.50
N LYS A 225 -10.47 14.02 -13.37
CA LYS A 225 -10.87 15.08 -14.30
C LYS A 225 -9.86 16.22 -14.33
N TYR A 226 -9.28 16.57 -13.20
CA TYR A 226 -8.24 17.60 -13.13
C TYR A 226 -6.98 17.13 -13.87
N TRP A 227 -6.50 15.92 -13.58
CA TRP A 227 -5.31 15.35 -14.21
C TRP A 227 -5.49 15.17 -15.73
N SER A 228 -6.66 14.72 -16.18
CA SER A 228 -6.94 14.49 -17.61
C SER A 228 -6.81 15.75 -18.48
N LYS A 229 -7.05 16.95 -17.92
CA LYS A 229 -6.87 18.24 -18.64
C LYS A 229 -5.41 18.48 -19.03
N TYR A 230 -4.47 17.87 -18.31
CA TYR A 230 -3.02 18.05 -18.56
C TYR A 230 -2.42 16.84 -19.26
N SER A 231 -2.83 15.64 -18.90
CA SER A 231 -2.34 14.40 -19.49
C SER A 231 -2.89 14.12 -20.88
N GLY A 232 -4.05 14.68 -21.21
CA GLY A 232 -4.79 14.35 -22.43
C GLY A 232 -5.47 12.97 -22.37
N ALA A 233 -5.56 12.36 -21.19
CA ALA A 233 -6.20 11.07 -21.01
C ALA A 233 -7.69 11.11 -21.37
N LYS A 234 -8.14 10.06 -22.05
CA LYS A 234 -9.55 9.90 -22.44
C LYS A 234 -10.38 9.39 -21.26
N PRO A 235 -11.71 9.63 -21.25
CA PRO A 235 -12.59 9.10 -20.19
C PRO A 235 -12.46 7.59 -19.95
N SER A 236 -12.22 6.80 -20.98
CA SER A 236 -12.00 5.35 -20.90
C SER A 236 -10.73 4.92 -20.17
N GLN A 237 -9.85 5.87 -19.84
CA GLN A 237 -8.61 5.65 -19.10
C GLN A 237 -8.71 6.13 -17.64
N LEU A 238 -9.87 6.63 -17.23
CA LEU A 238 -10.12 7.17 -15.89
C LEU A 238 -11.02 6.20 -15.12
N HIS A 239 -10.50 5.69 -14.01
CA HIS A 239 -11.16 4.64 -13.24
C HIS A 239 -11.31 5.02 -11.79
N VAL A 240 -12.42 4.66 -11.18
CA VAL A 240 -12.63 4.74 -9.72
C VAL A 240 -12.72 3.33 -9.16
N VAL A 241 -11.81 2.99 -8.25
CA VAL A 241 -11.90 1.77 -7.44
C VAL A 241 -12.50 2.15 -6.10
N TYR A 242 -13.68 1.63 -5.77
CA TYR A 242 -14.35 1.97 -4.53
C TYR A 242 -14.84 0.72 -3.78
N GLY A 243 -15.19 0.89 -2.49
CA GLY A 243 -15.57 -0.23 -1.60
C GLY A 243 -16.91 -0.88 -1.90
N GLY A 244 -17.73 -0.30 -2.80
CA GLY A 244 -19.01 -0.86 -3.19
C GLY A 244 -18.89 -2.02 -4.20
N THR A 245 -19.98 -2.73 -4.40
CA THR A 245 -20.05 -3.94 -5.24
C THR A 245 -20.62 -3.70 -6.63
N THR A 246 -21.21 -2.53 -6.87
CA THR A 246 -21.91 -2.25 -8.14
C THR A 246 -20.95 -1.58 -9.14
N PRO A 247 -20.61 -2.24 -10.26
CA PRO A 247 -19.84 -1.59 -11.31
C PRO A 247 -20.69 -0.52 -11.99
N MET A 248 -20.11 0.66 -12.23
CA MET A 248 -20.75 1.76 -12.95
C MET A 248 -19.86 2.21 -14.10
N ALA A 249 -20.43 2.25 -15.32
CA ALA A 249 -19.83 2.91 -16.48
C ALA A 249 -20.46 4.30 -16.65
N ARG A 250 -19.64 5.36 -16.79
CA ARG A 250 -20.08 6.72 -17.02
C ARG A 250 -19.25 7.40 -18.10
#